data_04113cb8289dc882d3a6a0c724d517b3
#
_entry.id   04113cb8289dc882d3a6a0c724d517b3
#
_cell.length_a   1.000
_cell.length_b   1.000
_cell.length_c   1.000
_cell.angle_alpha   90.00
_cell.angle_beta   90.00
_cell.angle_gamma   90.00
#
_symmetry.space_group_name_H-M   'P 1'
#
loop_
_entity.id
_entity.type
_entity.pdbx_description
1 polymer ?
#
loop_
_entity_poly.entity_id
_entity_poly.type
_entity_poly.pdbx_seq_one_letter_code
_entity_poly.pdbx_strand_id
1 'polypeptide(L)'
;MGPPSGDGAQHMPAVARDGGKTPEMRGARGLYRSLFVVGIAIGPHVAFADASMDRVLQKLEPEERAHQACSLRGLDAIRKGTHLKAIDRLKTSSRNRATFKDNIVVANGAAIRANHRWYALKYKCAVTDDQMKAKTFDFQVGAEIPEDQWEDFGLWK
;
A
#
# COMPACT_ATOMS: atom_id res chain seq x y z
N MET A 1 17.96 -49.10 14.16
CA MET A 1 18.11 -49.04 12.71
C MET A 1 18.26 -47.57 12.36
N GLY A 2 19.47 -47.24 11.93
CA GLY A 2 19.92 -45.87 11.80
C GLY A 2 19.56 -45.21 10.44
N PRO A 3 19.78 -43.87 10.31
CA PRO A 3 19.50 -43.12 9.12
C PRO A 3 20.66 -43.18 8.12
N PRO A 4 20.47 -42.92 6.85
CA PRO A 4 21.57 -42.58 5.96
C PRO A 4 21.73 -41.08 5.80
N SER A 5 22.96 -40.63 6.04
CA SER A 5 23.55 -39.37 5.60
C SER A 5 23.66 -39.33 4.08
N GLY A 6 23.45 -38.19 3.51
CA GLY A 6 23.69 -37.87 2.11
C GLY A 6 24.25 -36.48 1.96
N ASP A 7 25.57 -36.34 2.07
CA ASP A 7 26.36 -35.20 1.65
C ASP A 7 26.30 -35.02 0.14
N GLY A 8 25.96 -33.83 -0.30
CA GLY A 8 26.00 -33.43 -1.70
C GLY A 8 26.56 -31.99 -1.84
N ALA A 9 27.84 -31.85 -1.53
CA ALA A 9 28.58 -30.63 -1.86
C ALA A 9 28.79 -30.55 -3.36
N GLN A 10 28.14 -29.62 -4.04
CA GLN A 10 28.42 -29.31 -5.43
C GLN A 10 29.30 -28.07 -5.56
N HIS A 11 30.47 -28.34 -6.03
CA HIS A 11 31.59 -27.53 -6.38
C HIS A 11 31.22 -26.53 -7.49
N MET A 12 31.37 -25.22 -7.25
CA MET A 12 31.29 -24.19 -8.26
C MET A 12 32.65 -24.00 -8.92
N PRO A 13 32.77 -23.99 -10.25
CA PRO A 13 34.03 -23.64 -10.92
C PRO A 13 34.19 -22.11 -10.97
N ALA A 14 35.40 -21.68 -10.66
CA ALA A 14 35.88 -20.31 -10.81
C ALA A 14 35.97 -19.93 -12.31
N VAL A 15 35.38 -18.80 -12.68
CA VAL A 15 35.54 -18.21 -14.01
C VAL A 15 36.68 -17.20 -13.99
N ALA A 16 37.64 -17.45 -14.88
CA ALA A 16 38.87 -16.71 -15.07
C ALA A 16 38.63 -15.25 -15.51
N ARG A 17 39.43 -14.35 -14.97
CA ARG A 17 39.57 -12.98 -15.43
C ARG A 17 40.37 -12.99 -16.74
N ASP A 18 39.78 -12.46 -17.79
CA ASP A 18 40.47 -12.18 -19.05
C ASP A 18 40.78 -10.68 -19.13
N GLY A 19 42.02 -10.40 -19.32
CA GLY A 19 42.58 -9.05 -19.41
C GLY A 19 42.40 -8.51 -20.84
N GLY A 20 41.54 -7.52 -21.00
CA GLY A 20 41.34 -6.78 -22.25
C GLY A 20 42.06 -5.42 -22.23
N LYS A 21 43.09 -5.31 -23.07
CA LYS A 21 43.93 -4.13 -23.36
C LYS A 21 43.08 -2.90 -23.73
N THR A 22 43.46 -1.77 -23.19
CA THR A 22 43.05 -0.44 -23.64
C THR A 22 43.75 -0.07 -24.94
N PRO A 23 43.07 0.43 -25.96
CA PRO A 23 43.72 1.17 -27.04
C PRO A 23 43.75 2.65 -26.71
N GLU A 24 45.01 3.14 -26.68
CA GLU A 24 45.39 4.55 -26.70
C GLU A 24 45.01 5.15 -28.06
N MET A 25 44.11 6.13 -28.08
CA MET A 25 43.88 6.97 -29.25
C MET A 25 44.22 8.43 -28.99
N ARG A 26 45.31 8.82 -29.66
CA ARG A 26 45.76 10.21 -29.82
C ARG A 26 44.70 11.07 -30.53
N GLY A 27 44.48 12.22 -29.96
CA GLY A 27 44.33 13.52 -30.61
C GLY A 27 43.28 13.71 -31.70
N ALA A 28 42.20 14.41 -31.34
CA ALA A 28 41.54 15.31 -32.28
C ALA A 28 40.98 16.52 -31.52
N ARG A 29 41.52 17.69 -31.83
CA ARG A 29 40.94 19.00 -31.50
C ARG A 29 39.62 19.12 -32.25
N GLY A 30 38.53 19.50 -31.57
CA GLY A 30 37.31 19.76 -32.31
C GLY A 30 36.11 20.05 -31.42
N LEU A 31 35.78 21.36 -31.28
CA LEU A 31 34.46 21.91 -31.09
C LEU A 31 33.69 21.54 -29.82
N TYR A 32 33.73 22.45 -28.86
CA TYR A 32 32.73 22.62 -27.82
C TYR A 32 31.32 22.75 -28.45
N ARG A 33 30.58 21.64 -28.48
CA ARG A 33 29.15 21.69 -28.62
C ARG A 33 28.54 21.71 -27.22
N SER A 34 28.04 22.91 -26.86
CA SER A 34 27.24 23.13 -25.68
C SER A 34 26.08 22.12 -25.63
N LEU A 35 26.17 21.12 -24.79
CA LEU A 35 25.05 20.30 -24.41
C LEU A 35 24.17 21.14 -23.47
N PHE A 36 23.09 21.68 -24.02
CA PHE A 36 21.98 22.17 -23.22
C PHE A 36 21.42 20.98 -22.45
N VAL A 37 21.77 20.88 -21.18
CA VAL A 37 21.08 20.02 -20.21
C VAL A 37 19.71 20.64 -20.00
N VAL A 38 18.71 20.14 -20.71
CA VAL A 38 17.30 20.42 -20.40
C VAL A 38 17.03 19.74 -19.06
N GLY A 39 17.12 20.51 -17.99
CA GLY A 39 16.70 20.09 -16.67
C GLY A 39 15.18 19.86 -16.69
N ILE A 40 14.76 18.60 -16.74
CA ILE A 40 13.36 18.24 -16.50
C ILE A 40 13.12 18.50 -15.01
N ALA A 41 12.51 19.64 -14.70
CA ALA A 41 12.00 19.92 -13.37
C ALA A 41 10.83 18.96 -13.12
N ILE A 42 11.12 17.84 -12.43
CA ILE A 42 10.10 16.95 -11.89
C ILE A 42 9.48 17.70 -10.71
N GLY A 43 8.44 18.50 -11.00
CA GLY A 43 7.67 19.21 -9.97
C GLY A 43 6.91 18.21 -9.09
N PRO A 44 6.66 18.53 -7.80
CA PRO A 44 5.94 17.68 -6.88
C PRO A 44 4.45 17.64 -7.25
N HIS A 45 4.04 16.67 -8.05
CA HIS A 45 2.63 16.46 -8.41
C HIS A 45 1.76 15.87 -7.30
N VAL A 46 2.34 15.54 -6.15
CA VAL A 46 1.62 14.93 -5.01
C VAL A 46 0.82 15.91 -4.15
N ALA A 47 1.16 17.19 -4.17
CA ALA A 47 0.53 18.19 -3.29
C ALA A 47 -0.93 18.52 -3.64
N PHE A 48 -1.36 18.34 -4.89
CA PHE A 48 -2.72 18.70 -5.32
C PHE A 48 -3.78 17.65 -4.94
N ALA A 49 -3.41 16.38 -4.87
CA ALA A 49 -4.32 15.30 -4.48
C ALA A 49 -4.71 15.40 -3.00
N ASP A 50 -3.75 15.70 -2.12
CA ASP A 50 -3.99 15.85 -0.69
C ASP A 50 -4.91 17.05 -0.39
N ALA A 51 -4.67 18.21 -1.01
CA ALA A 51 -5.50 19.39 -0.81
C ALA A 51 -6.95 19.23 -1.29
N SER A 52 -7.21 18.39 -2.30
CA SER A 52 -8.56 18.08 -2.76
C SER A 52 -9.29 17.15 -1.79
N MET A 53 -8.62 16.16 -1.24
CA MET A 53 -9.18 15.23 -0.27
C MET A 53 -9.51 15.95 1.04
N ASP A 54 -8.62 16.81 1.53
CA ASP A 54 -8.85 17.61 2.74
C ASP A 54 -10.12 18.47 2.62
N ARG A 55 -10.35 19.09 1.46
CA ARG A 55 -11.59 19.87 1.23
C ARG A 55 -12.86 19.02 1.27
N VAL A 56 -12.78 17.76 0.81
CA VAL A 56 -13.90 16.84 0.87
C VAL A 56 -14.15 16.43 2.31
N LEU A 57 -13.10 16.05 3.04
CA LEU A 57 -13.21 15.65 4.44
C LEU A 57 -13.77 16.77 5.33
N GLN A 58 -13.36 18.03 5.13
CA GLN A 58 -13.86 19.18 5.90
C GLN A 58 -15.38 19.38 5.80
N LYS A 59 -16.02 18.91 4.72
CA LYS A 59 -17.47 19.03 4.52
C LYS A 59 -18.27 17.94 5.22
N LEU A 60 -17.62 16.91 5.72
CA LEU A 60 -18.28 15.80 6.40
C LEU A 60 -18.50 16.09 7.88
N GLU A 61 -19.53 15.49 8.45
CA GLU A 61 -19.71 15.46 9.90
C GLU A 61 -18.54 14.74 10.58
N PRO A 62 -18.21 15.05 11.85
CA PRO A 62 -17.02 14.52 12.54
C PRO A 62 -16.91 13.00 12.51
N GLU A 63 -18.01 12.27 12.76
CA GLU A 63 -18.03 10.79 12.71
C GLU A 63 -17.72 10.26 11.31
N GLU A 64 -18.38 10.82 10.29
CA GLU A 64 -18.14 10.40 8.89
C GLU A 64 -16.72 10.74 8.43
N ARG A 65 -16.23 11.90 8.83
CA ARG A 65 -14.85 12.32 8.56
C ARG A 65 -13.84 11.34 9.18
N ALA A 66 -14.06 10.92 10.43
CA ALA A 66 -13.23 9.93 11.10
C ALA A 66 -13.25 8.58 10.36
N HIS A 67 -14.44 8.12 9.93
CA HIS A 67 -14.58 6.90 9.15
C HIS A 67 -13.80 6.98 7.83
N GLN A 68 -13.89 8.10 7.11
CA GLN A 68 -13.17 8.29 5.85
C GLN A 68 -11.66 8.36 6.05
N ALA A 69 -11.18 9.10 7.04
CA ALA A 69 -9.76 9.17 7.38
C ALA A 69 -9.19 7.78 7.73
N CYS A 70 -9.93 6.99 8.52
CA CYS A 70 -9.55 5.62 8.85
C CYS A 70 -9.57 4.69 7.64
N SER A 71 -10.55 4.84 6.73
CA SER A 71 -10.64 4.02 5.51
C SER A 71 -9.46 4.27 4.57
N LEU A 72 -9.07 5.52 4.35
CA LEU A 72 -7.91 5.89 3.54
C LEU A 72 -6.61 5.30 4.12
N ARG A 73 -6.41 5.46 5.42
CA ARG A 73 -5.25 4.89 6.13
C ARG A 73 -5.25 3.37 6.10
N GLY A 74 -6.44 2.77 6.25
CA GLY A 74 -6.62 1.32 6.25
C GLY A 74 -6.23 0.67 4.92
N LEU A 75 -6.62 1.26 3.78
CA LEU A 75 -6.21 0.79 2.47
C LEU A 75 -4.69 0.73 2.33
N ASP A 76 -3.98 1.77 2.78
CA ASP A 76 -2.51 1.82 2.73
C ASP A 76 -1.87 0.82 3.70
N ALA A 77 -2.35 0.77 4.95
CA ALA A 77 -1.82 -0.12 5.98
C ALA A 77 -1.99 -1.60 5.59
N ILE A 78 -3.16 -1.98 5.06
CA ILE A 78 -3.43 -3.37 4.68
C ILE A 78 -2.61 -3.77 3.45
N ARG A 79 -2.44 -2.87 2.46
CA ARG A 79 -1.54 -3.12 1.32
C ARG A 79 -0.11 -3.41 1.74
N LYS A 80 0.39 -2.71 2.76
CA LYS A 80 1.76 -2.87 3.26
C LYS A 80 1.90 -4.05 4.23
N GLY A 81 0.86 -4.35 5.00
CA GLY A 81 0.90 -5.31 6.10
C GLY A 81 0.38 -6.72 5.75
N THR A 82 -0.07 -6.97 4.51
CA THR A 82 -0.59 -8.28 4.10
C THR A 82 -0.08 -8.72 2.73
N HIS A 83 -0.31 -9.99 2.40
CA HIS A 83 -0.03 -10.54 1.07
C HIS A 83 -1.19 -10.37 0.07
N LEU A 84 -2.29 -9.74 0.48
CA LEU A 84 -3.43 -9.47 -0.40
C LEU A 84 -3.02 -8.55 -1.55
N LYS A 85 -3.49 -8.85 -2.76
CA LYS A 85 -3.18 -8.09 -3.98
C LYS A 85 -4.39 -7.31 -4.47
N ALA A 86 -4.14 -6.26 -5.26
CA ALA A 86 -5.19 -5.44 -5.87
C ALA A 86 -6.27 -4.99 -4.85
N ILE A 87 -5.82 -4.51 -3.68
CA ILE A 87 -6.71 -3.95 -2.65
C ILE A 87 -7.21 -2.60 -3.15
N ASP A 88 -8.53 -2.45 -3.26
CA ASP A 88 -9.15 -1.26 -3.84
C ASP A 88 -10.28 -0.65 -3.01
N ARG A 89 -10.92 -1.40 -2.12
CA ARG A 89 -12.05 -0.91 -1.33
C ARG A 89 -11.99 -1.38 0.11
N LEU A 90 -12.35 -0.49 1.04
CA LEU A 90 -12.61 -0.78 2.43
C LEU A 90 -14.02 -0.28 2.77
N LYS A 91 -14.85 -1.14 3.32
CA LYS A 91 -16.18 -0.81 3.84
C LYS A 91 -16.17 -0.91 5.35
N THR A 92 -16.32 0.23 6.03
CA THR A 92 -16.23 0.34 7.48
C THR A 92 -17.36 -0.40 8.21
N SER A 93 -18.58 -0.29 7.70
CA SER A 93 -19.78 -0.93 8.27
C SER A 93 -20.40 -1.84 7.23
N SER A 94 -20.07 -3.12 7.27
CA SER A 94 -20.62 -4.14 6.38
C SER A 94 -21.54 -5.08 7.15
N ARG A 95 -20.99 -5.89 8.06
CA ARG A 95 -21.76 -6.85 8.87
C ARG A 95 -22.34 -6.22 10.13
N ASN A 96 -21.58 -5.30 10.73
CA ASN A 96 -21.98 -4.55 11.93
C ASN A 96 -21.62 -3.08 11.75
N ARG A 97 -22.39 -2.18 12.37
CA ARG A 97 -22.08 -0.76 12.38
C ARG A 97 -20.79 -0.52 13.16
N ALA A 98 -19.92 0.28 12.61
CA ALA A 98 -18.75 0.79 13.32
C ALA A 98 -19.19 1.83 14.37
N THR A 99 -18.38 2.00 15.39
CA THR A 99 -18.59 3.03 16.43
C THR A 99 -17.49 4.06 16.37
N PHE A 100 -17.86 5.32 16.67
CA PHE A 100 -16.93 6.42 16.83
C PHE A 100 -17.11 7.04 18.22
N LYS A 101 -16.07 7.05 19.01
CA LYS A 101 -16.05 7.67 20.33
C LYS A 101 -14.62 8.08 20.70
N ASP A 102 -14.46 9.23 21.33
CA ASP A 102 -13.16 9.72 21.83
C ASP A 102 -12.04 9.72 20.77
N ASN A 103 -12.37 10.14 19.55
CA ASN A 103 -11.48 10.11 18.37
C ASN A 103 -10.98 8.71 18.00
N ILE A 104 -11.72 7.67 18.35
CA ILE A 104 -11.42 6.27 18.02
C ILE A 104 -12.60 5.67 17.25
N VAL A 105 -12.28 5.12 16.07
CA VAL A 105 -13.19 4.28 15.29
C VAL A 105 -12.92 2.81 15.61
N VAL A 106 -13.96 2.05 15.97
CA VAL A 106 -13.90 0.60 16.15
C VAL A 106 -14.86 -0.06 15.17
N ALA A 107 -14.34 -0.88 14.28
CA ALA A 107 -15.10 -1.57 13.25
C ALA A 107 -14.87 -3.08 13.34
N ASN A 108 -15.80 -3.78 13.99
CA ASN A 108 -15.76 -5.25 14.12
C ASN A 108 -16.45 -5.99 12.98
N GLY A 109 -17.12 -5.27 12.11
CA GLY A 109 -17.87 -5.82 10.97
C GLY A 109 -17.53 -5.13 9.65
N ALA A 110 -16.32 -4.64 9.50
CA ALA A 110 -15.81 -4.09 8.26
C ALA A 110 -15.50 -5.18 7.22
N ALA A 111 -15.32 -4.77 5.97
CA ALA A 111 -14.86 -5.62 4.89
C ALA A 111 -13.80 -4.92 4.04
N ILE A 112 -12.86 -5.69 3.51
CA ILE A 112 -11.81 -5.25 2.59
C ILE A 112 -11.91 -6.01 1.28
N ARG A 113 -11.87 -5.30 0.15
CA ARG A 113 -11.85 -5.94 -1.17
C ARG A 113 -10.44 -6.04 -1.71
N ALA A 114 -10.07 -7.24 -2.12
CA ALA A 114 -8.79 -7.55 -2.73
C ALA A 114 -9.01 -8.54 -3.88
N ASN A 115 -8.43 -8.26 -5.03
CA ASN A 115 -8.57 -9.11 -6.22
C ASN A 115 -10.03 -9.50 -6.53
N HIS A 116 -10.94 -8.49 -6.48
CA HIS A 116 -12.40 -8.63 -6.70
C HIS A 116 -13.14 -9.53 -5.70
N ARG A 117 -12.52 -9.90 -4.56
CA ARG A 117 -13.10 -10.69 -3.49
C ARG A 117 -13.14 -9.91 -2.20
N TRP A 118 -14.15 -10.14 -1.38
CA TRP A 118 -14.30 -9.49 -0.09
C TRP A 118 -13.82 -10.39 1.04
N TYR A 119 -13.11 -9.79 1.99
CA TYR A 119 -12.62 -10.43 3.20
C TYR A 119 -13.16 -9.70 4.42
N ALA A 120 -13.50 -10.46 5.47
CA ALA A 120 -13.88 -9.88 6.74
C ALA A 120 -12.71 -9.06 7.29
N LEU A 121 -13.03 -7.91 7.88
CA LEU A 121 -12.04 -7.01 8.46
C LEU A 121 -12.50 -6.54 9.84
N LYS A 122 -11.58 -6.52 10.80
CA LYS A 122 -11.74 -5.81 12.06
C LYS A 122 -10.65 -4.80 12.16
N TYR A 123 -10.96 -3.60 12.67
CA TYR A 123 -9.92 -2.62 12.93
C TYR A 123 -10.28 -1.66 14.06
N LYS A 124 -9.24 -1.10 14.68
CA LYS A 124 -9.30 0.04 15.58
C LYS A 124 -8.40 1.14 15.01
N CYS A 125 -8.94 2.34 14.90
CA CYS A 125 -8.25 3.47 14.29
C CYS A 125 -8.43 4.71 15.17
N ALA A 126 -7.33 5.31 15.60
CA ALA A 126 -7.35 6.60 16.26
C ALA A 126 -7.13 7.72 15.23
N VAL A 127 -7.90 8.79 15.34
CA VAL A 127 -7.79 9.96 14.46
C VAL A 127 -7.30 11.20 15.22
N THR A 128 -6.92 12.24 14.51
CA THR A 128 -6.62 13.57 15.05
C THR A 128 -7.89 14.22 15.62
N ASP A 129 -7.74 15.26 16.43
CA ASP A 129 -8.88 15.91 17.10
C ASP A 129 -9.84 16.59 16.12
N ASP A 130 -9.35 16.98 14.94
CA ASP A 130 -10.14 17.47 13.82
C ASP A 130 -10.69 16.36 12.89
N GLN A 131 -10.39 15.09 13.19
CA GLN A 131 -10.74 13.89 12.45
C GLN A 131 -10.21 13.84 11.00
N MET A 132 -9.29 14.74 10.66
CA MET A 132 -8.75 14.83 9.29
C MET A 132 -7.77 13.72 8.95
N LYS A 133 -7.08 13.15 9.93
CA LYS A 133 -6.01 12.14 9.72
C LYS A 133 -6.08 11.01 10.72
N ALA A 134 -5.78 9.79 10.27
CA ALA A 134 -5.59 8.66 11.17
C ALA A 134 -4.17 8.69 11.78
N LYS A 135 -4.10 8.62 13.10
CA LYS A 135 -2.86 8.49 13.90
C LYS A 135 -2.38 7.04 13.91
N THR A 136 -3.30 6.11 14.21
CA THR A 136 -3.01 4.66 14.28
C THR A 136 -4.05 3.87 13.51
N PHE A 137 -3.68 2.68 13.04
CA PHE A 137 -4.61 1.76 12.40
C PHE A 137 -4.16 0.32 12.68
N ASP A 138 -4.83 -0.31 13.66
CA ASP A 138 -4.61 -1.69 14.02
C ASP A 138 -5.70 -2.55 13.38
N PHE A 139 -5.34 -3.64 12.70
CA PHE A 139 -6.30 -4.40 11.93
C PHE A 139 -6.06 -5.91 11.97
N GLN A 140 -7.11 -6.65 11.70
CA GLN A 140 -7.10 -8.09 11.48
C GLN A 140 -7.96 -8.43 10.26
N VAL A 141 -7.35 -9.01 9.23
CA VAL A 141 -8.06 -9.56 8.09
C VAL A 141 -8.51 -10.97 8.44
N GLY A 142 -9.80 -11.25 8.23
CA GLY A 142 -10.42 -12.55 8.47
C GLY A 142 -10.61 -13.36 7.19
N ALA A 143 -11.55 -14.31 7.24
CA ALA A 143 -11.88 -15.18 6.11
C ALA A 143 -12.49 -14.40 4.94
N GLU A 144 -12.42 -14.98 3.75
CA GLU A 144 -13.17 -14.52 2.58
C GLU A 144 -14.67 -14.59 2.86
N ILE A 145 -15.40 -13.58 2.44
CA ILE A 145 -16.85 -13.51 2.53
C ILE A 145 -17.42 -14.15 1.26
N PRO A 146 -18.20 -15.24 1.35
CA PRO A 146 -18.82 -15.88 0.21
C PRO A 146 -19.68 -14.91 -0.61
N GLU A 147 -19.68 -15.08 -1.94
CA GLU A 147 -20.34 -14.14 -2.86
C GLU A 147 -21.86 -14.09 -2.65
N ASP A 148 -22.47 -15.19 -2.25
CA ASP A 148 -23.90 -15.31 -1.91
C ASP A 148 -24.32 -14.48 -0.69
N GLN A 149 -23.37 -14.04 0.14
CA GLN A 149 -23.62 -13.17 1.29
C GLN A 149 -23.36 -11.68 1.00
N TRP A 150 -22.85 -11.34 -0.18
CA TRP A 150 -22.44 -9.96 -0.44
C TRP A 150 -23.61 -8.98 -0.42
N GLU A 151 -24.74 -9.35 -0.99
CA GLU A 151 -25.92 -8.48 -1.02
C GLU A 151 -26.39 -8.14 0.39
N ASP A 152 -26.47 -9.13 1.30
CA ASP A 152 -26.87 -8.94 2.69
C ASP A 152 -25.95 -8.01 3.47
N PHE A 153 -24.66 -7.98 3.10
CA PHE A 153 -23.65 -7.11 3.72
C PHE A 153 -23.42 -5.81 2.93
N GLY A 154 -24.25 -5.56 1.89
CA GLY A 154 -24.10 -4.42 1.01
C GLY A 154 -22.76 -4.37 0.30
N LEU A 155 -22.19 -5.53 -0.05
CA LEU A 155 -20.98 -5.68 -0.82
C LEU A 155 -21.32 -5.89 -2.30
N TRP A 156 -20.42 -5.53 -3.20
CA TRP A 156 -20.66 -5.62 -4.65
C TRP A 156 -19.38 -5.94 -5.41
N LYS A 157 -19.53 -6.32 -6.67
CA LYS A 157 -18.41 -6.63 -7.60
C LYS A 157 -17.59 -5.39 -7.97
#